data_e8599162ba975d2ebd99c2760697fd68
#
_entry.id   e8599162ba975d2ebd99c2760697fd68
#
_cell.length_a   1.000
_cell.length_b   1.000
_cell.length_c   1.000
_cell.angle_alpha   90.00
_cell.angle_beta   90.00
_cell.angle_gamma   90.00
#
_symmetry.space_group_name_H-M   'P 1'
#
loop_
_entity.id
_entity.type
_entity.pdbx_description
1 polymer ?
#
loop_
_entity_poly.entity_id
_entity_poly.type
_entity_poly.pdbx_seq_one_letter_code
_entity_poly.pdbx_strand_id
1 'polypeptide(L)'
;MSKAVGIDLGTTNSVVSVLEAGEPTVIPNAEGGRTTPSVVGFSKSGEVLVGEVAKRQAITNPDRTIRSVKRHMGTGWTVDIDGKKYTPQEISARILQKLKRDAESYLGDTVTQAVITVPAYFDDAQRTATREAGEIAGLEVLRIINEPTAAALAYGLDKEGSDQTILVFDLGGGTFDVSVLEIGERRVGKECTIQCRSRWSPYH
;
A
#
# COMPACT_ATOMS: atom_id res chain seq x y z
N MET A 1 4.21 5.65 23.51
CA MET A 1 3.00 6.08 22.76
C MET A 1 2.95 5.24 21.51
N SER A 2 1.79 4.68 21.15
CA SER A 2 1.65 3.95 19.88
C SER A 2 1.99 4.85 18.70
N LYS A 3 2.74 4.32 17.75
CA LYS A 3 3.17 5.09 16.57
C LYS A 3 2.29 4.79 15.37
N ALA A 4 2.01 5.82 14.58
CA ALA A 4 1.35 5.71 13.29
C ALA A 4 2.39 5.66 12.17
N VAL A 5 2.15 4.83 11.16
CA VAL A 5 3.01 4.70 9.98
C VAL A 5 2.24 4.99 8.70
N GLY A 6 2.96 5.45 7.68
CA GLY A 6 2.47 5.51 6.31
C GLY A 6 2.87 4.24 5.56
N ILE A 7 1.92 3.64 4.86
CA ILE A 7 2.16 2.42 4.07
C ILE A 7 1.72 2.65 2.63
N ASP A 8 2.65 2.44 1.71
CA ASP A 8 2.34 2.23 0.30
C ASP A 8 2.26 0.72 0.05
N LEU A 9 1.03 0.21 -0.12
CA LEU A 9 0.77 -1.19 -0.42
C LEU A 9 0.74 -1.39 -1.95
N GLY A 10 1.92 -1.41 -2.57
CA GLY A 10 2.05 -1.49 -4.02
C GLY A 10 1.78 -2.89 -4.60
N THR A 11 1.49 -2.96 -5.90
CA THR A 11 1.24 -4.22 -6.62
C THR A 11 2.48 -5.12 -6.64
N THR A 12 3.65 -4.54 -6.83
CA THR A 12 4.92 -5.27 -6.94
C THR A 12 5.78 -5.14 -5.69
N ASN A 13 5.89 -3.93 -5.15
CA ASN A 13 6.66 -3.62 -3.95
C ASN A 13 5.83 -2.75 -3.02
N SER A 14 6.04 -2.91 -1.72
CA SER A 14 5.42 -2.11 -0.67
C SER A 14 6.49 -1.38 0.14
N VAL A 15 6.10 -0.24 0.72
CA VAL A 15 6.97 0.62 1.51
C VAL A 15 6.28 0.99 2.81
N VAL A 16 7.03 1.10 3.89
CA VAL A 16 6.57 1.65 5.16
C VAL A 16 7.43 2.84 5.56
N SER A 17 6.80 3.88 6.06
CA SER A 17 7.44 5.12 6.49
C SER A 17 6.88 5.62 7.81
N VAL A 18 7.66 6.42 8.51
CA VAL A 18 7.29 7.08 9.76
C VAL A 18 7.67 8.55 9.71
N LEU A 19 7.00 9.37 10.49
CA LEU A 19 7.41 10.76 10.71
C LEU A 19 8.36 10.82 11.90
N GLU A 20 9.65 11.12 11.66
CA GLU A 20 10.67 11.30 12.68
C GLU A 20 11.12 12.76 12.73
N ALA A 21 10.99 13.39 13.89
CA ALA A 21 11.30 14.80 14.08
C ALA A 21 10.67 15.77 13.05
N GLY A 22 9.50 15.42 12.52
CA GLY A 22 8.80 16.21 11.50
C GLY A 22 9.16 15.87 10.05
N GLU A 23 10.11 14.97 9.84
CA GLU A 23 10.53 14.54 8.50
C GLU A 23 10.10 13.10 8.19
N PRO A 24 9.60 12.83 6.97
CA PRO A 24 9.21 11.48 6.56
C PRO A 24 10.45 10.61 6.32
N THR A 25 10.54 9.51 7.05
CA THR A 25 11.63 8.53 6.95
C THR A 25 11.10 7.19 6.46
N VAL A 26 11.69 6.66 5.39
CA VAL A 26 11.38 5.30 4.90
C VAL A 26 12.10 4.29 5.78
N ILE A 27 11.34 3.37 6.37
CA ILE A 27 11.87 2.32 7.24
C ILE A 27 12.45 1.18 6.38
N PRO A 28 13.72 0.78 6.60
CA PRO A 28 14.26 -0.39 5.94
C PRO A 28 13.61 -1.68 6.48
N ASN A 29 13.45 -2.67 5.61
CA ASN A 29 12.99 -4.00 6.03
C ASN A 29 14.13 -4.79 6.72
N ALA A 30 13.78 -5.95 7.30
CA ALA A 30 14.75 -6.81 7.99
C ALA A 30 15.90 -7.30 7.09
N GLU A 31 15.70 -7.29 5.77
CA GLU A 31 16.72 -7.63 4.76
C GLU A 31 17.59 -6.43 4.34
N GLY A 32 17.39 -5.25 4.93
CA GLY A 32 18.11 -4.02 4.64
C GLY A 32 17.62 -3.24 3.41
N GLY A 33 16.55 -3.71 2.76
CA GLY A 33 15.93 -3.03 1.62
C GLY A 33 14.95 -1.93 2.06
N ARG A 34 14.85 -0.85 1.28
CA ARG A 34 13.86 0.22 1.51
C ARG A 34 12.47 -0.11 0.93
N THR A 35 12.38 -1.18 0.15
CA THR A 35 11.13 -1.70 -0.43
C THR A 35 11.02 -3.17 -0.10
N THR A 36 9.81 -3.65 0.14
CA THR A 36 9.49 -5.06 0.40
C THR A 36 8.68 -5.59 -0.76
N PRO A 37 9.11 -6.65 -1.46
CA PRO A 37 8.30 -7.26 -2.51
C PRO A 37 6.92 -7.66 -1.99
N SER A 38 5.86 -7.30 -2.72
CA SER A 38 4.48 -7.66 -2.41
C SER A 38 4.18 -9.11 -2.83
N VAL A 39 4.94 -10.04 -2.26
CA VAL A 39 4.91 -11.47 -2.55
C VAL A 39 4.71 -12.23 -1.25
N VAL A 40 3.75 -13.18 -1.27
CA VAL A 40 3.46 -14.07 -0.15
C VAL A 40 3.63 -15.51 -0.62
N GLY A 41 4.42 -16.29 0.09
CA GLY A 41 4.65 -17.68 -0.19
C GLY A 41 4.29 -18.57 1.01
N PHE A 42 3.83 -19.78 0.71
CA PHE A 42 3.56 -20.80 1.72
C PHE A 42 4.58 -21.94 1.53
N SER A 43 5.42 -22.16 2.53
CA SER A 43 6.38 -23.27 2.49
C SER A 43 5.67 -24.62 2.57
N LYS A 44 6.39 -25.69 2.24
CA LYS A 44 5.86 -27.06 2.40
C LYS A 44 5.62 -27.44 3.88
N SER A 45 6.29 -26.75 4.81
CA SER A 45 6.09 -26.91 6.26
C SER A 45 4.92 -26.09 6.81
N GLY A 46 4.21 -25.33 5.96
CA GLY A 46 3.08 -24.48 6.38
C GLY A 46 3.50 -23.08 6.87
N GLU A 47 4.78 -22.74 6.81
CA GLU A 47 5.26 -21.42 7.17
C GLU A 47 4.89 -20.38 6.11
N VAL A 48 4.46 -19.17 6.54
CA VAL A 48 4.15 -18.07 5.65
C VAL A 48 5.38 -17.18 5.49
N LEU A 49 5.85 -17.08 4.26
CA LEU A 49 6.98 -16.26 3.85
C LEU A 49 6.47 -15.00 3.16
N VAL A 50 7.12 -13.85 3.39
CA VAL A 50 6.71 -12.57 2.79
C VAL A 50 7.94 -11.81 2.32
N GLY A 51 7.81 -11.11 1.22
CA GLY A 51 8.85 -10.23 0.70
C GLY A 51 9.90 -10.99 -0.12
N GLU A 52 11.17 -10.67 0.08
CA GLU A 52 12.27 -11.18 -0.73
C GLU A 52 12.42 -12.70 -0.60
N VAL A 53 12.19 -13.26 0.60
CA VAL A 53 12.26 -14.71 0.85
C VAL A 53 11.16 -15.44 0.04
N ALA A 54 9.93 -14.91 0.04
CA ALA A 54 8.84 -15.47 -0.75
C ALA A 54 9.12 -15.35 -2.26
N LYS A 55 9.68 -14.22 -2.69
CA LYS A 55 10.06 -13.99 -4.10
C LYS A 55 11.10 -14.99 -4.59
N ARG A 56 12.09 -15.32 -3.77
CA ARG A 56 13.13 -16.31 -4.11
C ARG A 56 12.56 -17.71 -4.23
N GLN A 57 11.67 -18.14 -3.34
CA GLN A 57 11.07 -19.47 -3.42
C GLN A 57 10.10 -19.63 -4.60
N ALA A 58 9.63 -18.55 -5.21
CA ALA A 58 8.66 -18.60 -6.31
C ALA A 58 9.15 -19.42 -7.52
N ILE A 59 10.45 -19.55 -7.70
CA ILE A 59 11.05 -20.35 -8.79
C ILE A 59 10.82 -21.85 -8.55
N THR A 60 10.93 -22.28 -7.30
CA THR A 60 10.84 -23.70 -6.93
C THR A 60 9.47 -24.11 -6.38
N ASN A 61 8.64 -23.12 -6.05
CA ASN A 61 7.32 -23.33 -5.44
C ASN A 61 6.30 -22.28 -5.96
N PRO A 62 6.06 -22.23 -7.29
CA PRO A 62 5.21 -21.20 -7.90
C PRO A 62 3.74 -21.30 -7.46
N ASP A 63 3.20 -22.54 -7.36
CA ASP A 63 1.78 -22.76 -7.04
C ASP A 63 1.40 -22.31 -5.63
N ARG A 64 2.38 -22.14 -4.75
CA ARG A 64 2.21 -21.71 -3.36
C ARG A 64 2.78 -20.30 -3.13
N THR A 65 3.02 -19.55 -4.20
CA THR A 65 3.57 -18.19 -4.14
C THR A 65 2.66 -17.21 -4.87
N ILE A 66 2.03 -16.33 -4.10
CA ILE A 66 1.06 -15.35 -4.59
C ILE A 66 1.78 -14.02 -4.85
N ARG A 67 1.59 -13.49 -6.04
CA ARG A 67 2.10 -12.19 -6.50
C ARG A 67 0.96 -11.29 -6.94
N SER A 68 1.17 -9.99 -6.92
CA SER A 68 0.24 -8.99 -7.49
C SER A 68 -1.19 -9.11 -6.95
N VAL A 69 -1.35 -9.54 -5.69
CA VAL A 69 -2.67 -9.75 -5.06
C VAL A 69 -3.52 -8.47 -5.06
N LYS A 70 -2.92 -7.29 -5.08
CA LYS A 70 -3.62 -5.99 -5.12
C LYS A 70 -4.60 -5.89 -6.29
N ARG A 71 -4.32 -6.56 -7.42
CA ARG A 71 -5.21 -6.59 -8.60
C ARG A 71 -6.56 -7.29 -8.34
N HIS A 72 -6.64 -8.09 -7.28
CA HIS A 72 -7.83 -8.85 -6.92
C HIS A 72 -8.61 -8.24 -5.74
N MET A 73 -8.13 -7.10 -5.21
CA MET A 73 -8.82 -6.41 -4.10
C MET A 73 -10.25 -6.02 -4.50
N GLY A 74 -11.19 -6.22 -3.58
CA GLY A 74 -12.61 -5.92 -3.80
C GLY A 74 -13.36 -6.92 -4.70
N THR A 75 -12.70 -8.01 -5.13
CA THR A 75 -13.33 -9.06 -5.95
C THR A 75 -13.57 -10.34 -5.16
N GLY A 76 -14.36 -11.27 -5.73
CA GLY A 76 -14.57 -12.61 -5.17
C GLY A 76 -13.43 -13.59 -5.41
N TRP A 77 -12.26 -13.14 -5.85
CA TRP A 77 -11.11 -13.99 -6.08
C TRP A 77 -10.62 -14.65 -4.78
N THR A 78 -10.24 -15.91 -4.88
CA THR A 78 -9.62 -16.66 -3.78
C THR A 78 -8.51 -17.55 -4.32
N VAL A 79 -7.54 -17.86 -3.48
CA VAL A 79 -6.50 -18.87 -3.77
C VAL A 79 -6.61 -20.00 -2.75
N ASP A 80 -6.55 -21.24 -3.23
CA ASP A 80 -6.52 -22.43 -2.38
C ASP A 80 -5.07 -22.85 -2.11
N ILE A 81 -4.71 -22.94 -0.85
CA ILE A 81 -3.42 -23.45 -0.40
C ILE A 81 -3.69 -24.54 0.64
N ASP A 82 -3.37 -25.77 0.31
CA ASP A 82 -3.57 -26.95 1.17
C ASP A 82 -5.01 -27.13 1.65
N GLY A 83 -6.01 -26.84 0.79
CA GLY A 83 -7.42 -26.96 1.11
C GLY A 83 -7.98 -25.79 1.92
N LYS A 84 -7.17 -24.76 2.20
CA LYS A 84 -7.61 -23.51 2.80
C LYS A 84 -7.67 -22.40 1.76
N LYS A 85 -8.85 -21.78 1.63
CA LYS A 85 -9.06 -20.64 0.74
C LYS A 85 -8.66 -19.35 1.43
N TYR A 86 -7.88 -18.55 0.74
CA TYR A 86 -7.45 -17.22 1.19
C TYR A 86 -8.03 -16.15 0.28
N THR A 87 -8.52 -15.07 0.87
CA THR A 87 -9.01 -13.88 0.18
C THR A 87 -7.85 -12.92 -0.15
N PRO A 88 -8.05 -11.95 -1.07
CA PRO A 88 -7.04 -10.92 -1.32
C PRO A 88 -6.68 -10.13 -0.07
N GLN A 89 -7.66 -9.87 0.81
CA GLN A 89 -7.46 -9.17 2.07
C GLN A 89 -6.53 -9.94 3.00
N GLU A 90 -6.76 -11.25 3.16
CA GLU A 90 -5.92 -12.11 4.01
C GLU A 90 -4.48 -12.20 3.50
N ILE A 91 -4.28 -12.31 2.18
CA ILE A 91 -2.94 -12.32 1.58
C ILE A 91 -2.26 -10.95 1.74
N SER A 92 -2.96 -9.85 1.47
CA SER A 92 -2.44 -8.50 1.66
C SER A 92 -2.11 -8.21 3.12
N ALA A 93 -2.92 -8.73 4.05
CA ALA A 93 -2.65 -8.62 5.48
C ALA A 93 -1.30 -9.25 5.88
N ARG A 94 -0.84 -10.31 5.21
CA ARG A 94 0.50 -10.89 5.47
C ARG A 94 1.62 -9.92 5.11
N ILE A 95 1.46 -9.17 4.02
CA ILE A 95 2.40 -8.12 3.63
C ILE A 95 2.41 -7.01 4.68
N LEU A 96 1.23 -6.53 5.06
CA LEU A 96 1.09 -5.48 6.09
C LEU A 96 1.65 -5.91 7.45
N GLN A 97 1.45 -7.18 7.85
CA GLN A 97 2.04 -7.74 9.08
C GLN A 97 3.58 -7.75 9.04
N LYS A 98 4.19 -8.02 7.88
CA LYS A 98 5.65 -7.93 7.73
C LYS A 98 6.10 -6.48 7.86
N LEU A 99 5.47 -5.54 7.15
CA LEU A 99 5.82 -4.12 7.23
C LEU A 99 5.66 -3.57 8.66
N LYS A 100 4.60 -4.00 9.37
CA LYS A 100 4.39 -3.66 10.77
C LYS A 100 5.54 -4.16 11.65
N ARG A 101 5.92 -5.45 11.54
CA ARG A 101 7.03 -6.02 12.31
C ARG A 101 8.37 -5.33 12.01
N ASP A 102 8.64 -5.05 10.73
CA ASP A 102 9.86 -4.33 10.33
C ASP A 102 9.87 -2.92 10.95
N ALA A 103 8.73 -2.23 10.95
CA ALA A 103 8.59 -0.92 11.56
C ALA A 103 8.73 -0.97 13.10
N GLU A 104 8.13 -1.93 13.76
CA GLU A 104 8.26 -2.13 15.21
C GLU A 104 9.71 -2.44 15.60
N SER A 105 10.40 -3.26 14.81
CA SER A 105 11.82 -3.57 15.02
C SER A 105 12.72 -2.34 14.86
N TYR A 106 12.45 -1.49 13.86
CA TYR A 106 13.19 -0.27 13.61
C TYR A 106 12.96 0.78 14.71
N LEU A 107 11.70 0.95 15.11
CA LEU A 107 11.28 2.00 16.06
C LEU A 107 11.52 1.63 17.52
N GLY A 108 11.69 0.34 17.83
CA GLY A 108 11.75 -0.17 19.19
C GLY A 108 10.45 0.04 19.97
N ASP A 109 9.32 0.23 19.29
CA ASP A 109 8.01 0.52 19.88
C ASP A 109 6.90 -0.14 19.06
N THR A 110 5.70 -0.28 19.64
CA THR A 110 4.56 -0.88 18.96
C THR A 110 3.96 0.06 17.91
N VAL A 111 3.59 -0.51 16.76
CA VAL A 111 2.87 0.18 15.68
C VAL A 111 1.44 -0.31 15.66
N THR A 112 0.49 0.56 15.97
CA THR A 112 -0.93 0.21 16.03
C THR A 112 -1.78 0.90 14.98
N GLN A 113 -1.27 1.97 14.37
CA GLN A 113 -2.03 2.82 13.46
C GLN A 113 -1.32 2.96 12.12
N ALA A 114 -2.10 3.04 11.03
CA ALA A 114 -1.57 3.25 9.70
C ALA A 114 -2.44 4.16 8.83
N VAL A 115 -1.79 4.89 7.94
CA VAL A 115 -2.39 5.48 6.75
C VAL A 115 -1.93 4.64 5.56
N ILE A 116 -2.85 4.15 4.73
CA ILE A 116 -2.53 3.27 3.60
C ILE A 116 -2.91 3.95 2.30
N THR A 117 -2.04 3.86 1.28
CA THR A 117 -2.32 4.43 -0.03
C THR A 117 -2.99 3.42 -0.96
N VAL A 118 -3.82 3.93 -1.86
CA VAL A 118 -4.48 3.17 -2.92
C VAL A 118 -4.46 3.95 -4.23
N PRO A 119 -4.54 3.27 -5.39
CA PRO A 119 -4.72 3.95 -6.66
C PRO A 119 -5.99 4.84 -6.66
N ALA A 120 -5.93 5.95 -7.38
CA ALA A 120 -7.05 6.89 -7.43
C ALA A 120 -8.34 6.28 -8.03
N TYR A 121 -8.19 5.30 -8.93
CA TYR A 121 -9.32 4.61 -9.59
C TYR A 121 -9.96 3.51 -8.73
N PHE A 122 -9.41 3.18 -7.56
CA PHE A 122 -10.02 2.18 -6.67
C PHE A 122 -11.43 2.62 -6.28
N ASP A 123 -12.39 1.72 -6.47
CA ASP A 123 -13.76 1.87 -6.01
C ASP A 123 -13.90 1.62 -4.49
N ASP A 124 -15.11 1.79 -3.98
CA ASP A 124 -15.39 1.64 -2.54
C ASP A 124 -15.16 0.21 -2.05
N ALA A 125 -15.43 -0.81 -2.89
CA ALA A 125 -15.19 -2.21 -2.52
C ALA A 125 -13.69 -2.50 -2.36
N GLN A 126 -12.86 -1.98 -3.26
CA GLN A 126 -11.41 -2.11 -3.23
C GLN A 126 -10.79 -1.35 -2.04
N ARG A 127 -11.31 -0.16 -1.73
CA ARG A 127 -10.90 0.64 -0.56
C ARG A 127 -11.28 -0.05 0.75
N THR A 128 -12.48 -0.59 0.82
CA THR A 128 -12.96 -1.37 1.97
C THR A 128 -12.09 -2.61 2.18
N ALA A 129 -11.82 -3.38 1.12
CA ALA A 129 -10.97 -4.55 1.18
C ALA A 129 -9.53 -4.20 1.63
N THR A 130 -9.00 -3.02 1.23
CA THR A 130 -7.70 -2.55 1.68
C THR A 130 -7.71 -2.20 3.17
N ARG A 131 -8.77 -1.57 3.67
CA ARG A 131 -8.96 -1.30 5.10
C ARG A 131 -9.04 -2.60 5.90
N GLU A 132 -9.85 -3.56 5.46
CA GLU A 132 -10.00 -4.88 6.09
C GLU A 132 -8.65 -5.61 6.16
N ALA A 133 -7.82 -5.53 5.12
CA ALA A 133 -6.47 -6.10 5.14
C ALA A 133 -5.61 -5.47 6.26
N GLY A 134 -5.73 -4.16 6.48
CA GLY A 134 -5.06 -3.46 7.58
C GLY A 134 -5.55 -3.94 8.95
N GLU A 135 -6.84 -4.09 9.12
CA GLU A 135 -7.45 -4.57 10.36
C GLU A 135 -7.06 -6.03 10.66
N ILE A 136 -7.07 -6.90 9.66
CA ILE A 136 -6.57 -8.30 9.78
C ILE A 136 -5.08 -8.31 10.16
N ALA A 137 -4.31 -7.33 9.70
CA ALA A 137 -2.89 -7.18 10.08
C ALA A 137 -2.71 -6.65 11.51
N GLY A 138 -3.76 -6.27 12.20
CA GLY A 138 -3.73 -5.69 13.55
C GLY A 138 -3.33 -4.22 13.54
N LEU A 139 -3.75 -3.47 12.51
CA LEU A 139 -3.57 -2.03 12.37
C LEU A 139 -4.93 -1.33 12.40
N GLU A 140 -5.04 -0.27 13.17
CA GLU A 140 -6.12 0.71 13.04
C GLU A 140 -5.82 1.56 11.81
N VAL A 141 -6.64 1.42 10.75
CA VAL A 141 -6.46 2.20 9.52
C VAL A 141 -7.11 3.57 9.68
N LEU A 142 -6.29 4.56 10.00
CA LEU A 142 -6.74 5.93 10.25
C LEU A 142 -7.35 6.54 8.98
N ARG A 143 -6.72 6.28 7.82
CA ARG A 143 -7.17 6.83 6.54
C ARG A 143 -6.67 5.99 5.37
N ILE A 144 -7.49 5.92 4.32
CA ILE A 144 -7.09 5.48 2.98
C ILE A 144 -6.96 6.73 2.13
N ILE A 145 -5.80 6.96 1.51
CA ILE A 145 -5.54 8.11 0.63
C ILE A 145 -5.12 7.66 -0.77
N ASN A 146 -5.33 8.51 -1.76
CA ASN A 146 -4.93 8.20 -3.12
C ASN A 146 -3.41 8.34 -3.29
N GLU A 147 -2.78 7.40 -3.99
CA GLU A 147 -1.33 7.39 -4.29
C GLU A 147 -0.87 8.72 -4.93
N PRO A 148 -1.54 9.26 -5.98
CA PRO A 148 -1.13 10.53 -6.56
C PRO A 148 -1.27 11.71 -5.59
N THR A 149 -2.26 11.68 -4.69
CA THR A 149 -2.41 12.70 -3.64
C THR A 149 -1.25 12.63 -2.64
N ALA A 150 -0.86 11.43 -2.22
CA ALA A 150 0.28 11.23 -1.33
C ALA A 150 1.59 11.71 -1.98
N ALA A 151 1.78 11.43 -3.27
CA ALA A 151 2.94 11.92 -4.02
C ALA A 151 2.98 13.45 -4.09
N ALA A 152 1.86 14.11 -4.39
CA ALA A 152 1.78 15.57 -4.43
C ALA A 152 2.11 16.20 -3.06
N LEU A 153 1.57 15.64 -1.98
CA LEU A 153 1.87 16.09 -0.61
C LEU A 153 3.34 15.92 -0.24
N ALA A 154 3.95 14.80 -0.66
CA ALA A 154 5.38 14.53 -0.40
C ALA A 154 6.30 15.55 -1.08
N TYR A 155 5.90 16.13 -2.21
CA TYR A 155 6.62 17.22 -2.87
C TYR A 155 6.34 18.60 -2.29
N GLY A 156 5.42 18.71 -1.30
CA GLY A 156 5.09 19.97 -0.65
C GLY A 156 4.27 20.92 -1.51
N LEU A 157 3.59 20.40 -2.52
CA LEU A 157 2.79 21.19 -3.47
C LEU A 157 1.55 21.82 -2.83
N ASP A 158 1.17 21.38 -1.64
CA ASP A 158 0.12 21.98 -0.81
C ASP A 158 0.51 23.31 -0.16
N LYS A 159 1.81 23.65 -0.17
CA LYS A 159 2.37 24.82 0.53
C LYS A 159 2.55 26.05 -0.35
N GLU A 160 2.38 25.92 -1.65
CA GLU A 160 2.71 26.98 -2.62
C GLU A 160 1.60 28.05 -2.81
N GLY A 161 0.43 27.90 -2.17
CA GLY A 161 -0.63 28.93 -2.10
C GLY A 161 -1.20 29.45 -3.43
N SER A 162 -0.91 28.77 -4.54
CA SER A 162 -1.43 29.12 -5.87
C SER A 162 -2.25 27.95 -6.44
N ASP A 163 -3.26 28.27 -7.25
CA ASP A 163 -3.99 27.25 -8.00
C ASP A 163 -3.04 26.57 -8.99
N GLN A 164 -2.86 25.25 -8.85
CA GLN A 164 -1.95 24.48 -9.68
C GLN A 164 -2.65 23.23 -10.24
N THR A 165 -2.33 22.93 -11.49
CA THR A 165 -2.70 21.65 -12.11
C THR A 165 -1.45 20.79 -12.21
N ILE A 166 -1.46 19.63 -11.55
CA ILE A 166 -0.32 18.73 -11.42
C ILE A 166 -0.61 17.43 -12.16
N LEU A 167 0.33 17.01 -12.99
CA LEU A 167 0.32 15.68 -13.60
C LEU A 167 1.20 14.75 -12.76
N VAL A 168 0.59 13.71 -12.19
CA VAL A 168 1.32 12.63 -11.54
C VAL A 168 1.42 11.45 -12.50
N PHE A 169 2.65 11.05 -12.80
CA PHE A 169 2.98 9.96 -13.69
C PHE A 169 3.62 8.84 -12.85
N ASP A 170 2.84 7.80 -12.56
CA ASP A 170 3.27 6.67 -11.74
C ASP A 170 3.54 5.45 -12.61
N LEU A 171 4.81 5.12 -12.79
CA LEU A 171 5.28 3.94 -13.50
C LEU A 171 5.82 2.91 -12.52
N GLY A 172 4.95 2.03 -12.06
CA GLY A 172 5.30 0.94 -11.16
C GLY A 172 5.82 -0.32 -11.88
N GLY A 173 6.21 -1.33 -11.10
CA GLY A 173 6.68 -2.62 -11.64
C GLY A 173 5.57 -3.51 -12.21
N GLY A 174 4.30 -3.18 -11.99
CA GLY A 174 3.15 -3.99 -12.45
C GLY A 174 1.96 -3.18 -12.96
N THR A 175 1.96 -1.86 -12.74
CA THR A 175 0.91 -0.93 -13.16
C THR A 175 1.54 0.37 -13.67
N PHE A 176 0.78 1.07 -14.50
CA PHE A 176 1.10 2.40 -14.97
C PHE A 176 -0.14 3.27 -14.80
N ASP A 177 0.00 4.34 -14.01
CA ASP A 177 -1.11 5.22 -13.68
C ASP A 177 -0.75 6.68 -13.97
N VAL A 178 -1.67 7.41 -14.60
CA VAL A 178 -1.54 8.85 -14.83
C VAL A 178 -2.72 9.54 -14.19
N SER A 179 -2.44 10.51 -13.36
CA SER A 179 -3.45 11.28 -12.64
C SER A 179 -3.22 12.77 -12.80
N VAL A 180 -4.30 13.52 -13.01
CA VAL A 180 -4.28 14.99 -12.99
C VAL A 180 -4.94 15.44 -11.71
N LEU A 181 -4.23 16.28 -10.95
CA LEU A 181 -4.66 16.86 -9.68
C LEU A 181 -4.79 18.37 -9.86
N GLU A 182 -5.90 18.94 -9.42
CA GLU A 182 -6.07 20.38 -9.27
C GLU A 182 -5.93 20.71 -7.78
N ILE A 183 -4.94 21.53 -7.44
CA ILE A 183 -4.70 22.04 -6.09
C ILE A 183 -5.05 23.52 -6.13
N GLY A 184 -5.97 23.97 -5.26
CA GLY A 184 -6.38 25.35 -5.16
C GLY A 184 -6.51 25.80 -3.72
N GLU A 185 -6.46 27.14 -3.51
CA GLU A 185 -6.69 27.73 -2.20
C GLU A 185 -8.06 27.34 -1.65
N ARG A 186 -8.08 26.96 -0.39
CA ARG A 186 -9.30 26.69 0.38
C ARG A 186 -10.08 28.02 0.52
N ARG A 187 -11.06 28.26 -0.33
CA ARG A 187 -12.04 29.30 -0.07
C ARG A 187 -12.97 28.85 1.04
N VAL A 188 -13.09 29.65 2.08
CA VAL A 188 -14.02 29.43 3.21
C VAL A 188 -15.42 29.15 2.64
N GLY A 189 -15.93 27.92 2.88
CA GLY A 189 -17.28 27.51 2.43
C GLY A 189 -17.35 26.61 1.19
N LYS A 190 -16.25 26.20 0.57
CA LYS A 190 -16.23 25.16 -0.46
C LYS A 190 -15.37 23.98 0.00
N GLU A 191 -15.95 22.77 -0.07
CA GLU A 191 -15.20 21.55 0.15
C GLU A 191 -14.07 21.44 -0.89
N CYS A 192 -12.87 21.07 -0.41
CA CYS A 192 -11.74 20.78 -1.28
C CYS A 192 -12.05 19.51 -2.07
N THR A 193 -12.58 19.66 -3.26
CA THR A 193 -12.76 18.53 -4.20
C THR A 193 -11.44 18.31 -4.92
N ILE A 194 -10.65 17.36 -4.43
CA ILE A 194 -9.55 16.82 -5.23
C ILE A 194 -10.22 15.93 -6.28
N GLN A 195 -10.36 16.44 -7.48
CA GLN A 195 -10.91 15.69 -8.60
C GLN A 195 -9.76 14.95 -9.28
N CYS A 196 -9.60 13.68 -8.92
CA CYS A 196 -8.66 12.80 -9.60
C CYS A 196 -9.36 12.19 -10.82
N ARG A 197 -8.88 12.51 -12.03
CA ARG A 197 -9.33 11.85 -13.25
C ARG A 197 -8.22 10.92 -13.72
N SER A 198 -8.40 9.61 -13.54
CA SER A 198 -7.58 8.63 -14.22
C SER A 198 -8.13 8.42 -15.64
N ARG A 199 -7.32 8.68 -16.64
CA ARG A 199 -7.59 8.25 -18.03
C ARG A 199 -6.53 7.21 -18.35
N TRP A 200 -6.97 6.01 -18.72
CA TRP A 200 -6.20 4.85 -19.15
C TRP A 200 -5.83 3.86 -18.03
N SER A 201 -6.69 2.90 -17.84
CA SER A 201 -6.29 1.58 -17.39
C SER A 201 -5.99 0.74 -18.66
N PRO A 202 -4.84 0.05 -18.74
CA PRO A 202 -4.52 -0.78 -19.91
C PRO A 202 -5.26 -2.12 -19.95
N TYR A 203 -6.28 -2.31 -19.11
CA TYR A 203 -7.08 -3.54 -19.09
C TYR A 203 -8.57 -3.22 -19.16
N HIS A 204 -9.10 -3.31 -20.37
CA HIS A 204 -10.46 -3.73 -20.65
C HIS A 204 -10.50 -5.25 -20.79
#